data_914c5841223243dae2a314755bceb087
#
_entry.id   914c5841223243dae2a314755bceb087
#
_cell.length_a   1.000
_cell.length_b   1.000
_cell.length_c   1.000
_cell.angle_alpha   90.00
_cell.angle_beta   90.00
_cell.angle_gamma   90.00
#
_symmetry.space_group_name_H-M   'P 1'
#
loop_
_entity.id
_entity.type
_entity.pdbx_description
1 polymer ?
#
loop_
_entity_poly.entity_id
_entity_poly.type
_entity_poly.pdbx_seq_one_letter_code
_entity_poly.pdbx_strand_id
1 'polypeptide(L)'
;MKTFIKFIIISTLSLVIFFQNTFSSEKIKIGLLVPITGQHSELGNSIIKSVRLAINKIDDDRFEIIPKDTKSNPINSLRSSKELYEQGIRIVIGPVFIESTKYLDELKDMTFISLTNKIFGKPSNVISAGVNALSQINTIKKFAKIKSLERIIFLIPKTDYKKEINLAIDKSNIKLKDKFYYDTDPTLLTAQIEKITRYSQRKQNLQDEIIRLENSLDQNKKNKIEKLKKKDTLGGINFDSVIIADFDESLKSVTTSLLYTDVSSKRISYLTLNQWFNKTLLKETSLHPIYFPSINKKNYDLFIEG
;
A
#
# COMPACT_ATOMS: atom_id res chain seq x y z
N MET A 1 73.08 -34.13 -11.50
CA MET A 1 72.40 -33.78 -10.25
C MET A 1 71.68 -32.42 -10.28
N LYS A 2 72.31 -31.32 -10.67
CA LYS A 2 71.72 -29.99 -10.73
C LYS A 2 70.53 -29.85 -11.75
N THR A 3 70.60 -30.54 -12.87
CA THR A 3 69.51 -30.56 -13.89
C THR A 3 68.29 -31.35 -13.43
N PHE A 4 68.46 -32.43 -12.70
CA PHE A 4 67.36 -33.25 -12.16
C PHE A 4 66.59 -32.53 -11.05
N ILE A 5 67.28 -31.78 -10.20
CA ILE A 5 66.68 -30.94 -9.15
C ILE A 5 65.87 -29.81 -9.78
N LYS A 6 66.35 -29.17 -10.85
CA LYS A 6 65.59 -28.15 -11.57
C LYS A 6 64.28 -28.72 -12.18
N PHE A 7 64.31 -29.93 -12.71
CA PHE A 7 63.11 -30.58 -13.28
C PHE A 7 62.07 -30.92 -12.22
N ILE A 8 62.49 -31.33 -11.03
CA ILE A 8 61.62 -31.61 -9.89
C ILE A 8 60.99 -30.31 -9.39
N ILE A 9 61.74 -29.21 -9.27
CA ILE A 9 61.24 -27.90 -8.84
C ILE A 9 60.23 -27.33 -9.84
N ILE A 10 60.51 -27.47 -11.13
CA ILE A 10 59.56 -27.00 -12.17
C ILE A 10 58.27 -27.85 -12.18
N SER A 11 58.40 -29.16 -11.99
CA SER A 11 57.26 -30.08 -11.91
C SER A 11 56.40 -29.82 -10.66
N THR A 12 57.00 -29.59 -9.50
CA THR A 12 56.27 -29.23 -8.28
C THR A 12 55.65 -27.84 -8.35
N LEU A 13 56.32 -26.86 -8.98
CA LEU A 13 55.75 -25.53 -9.19
C LEU A 13 54.56 -25.56 -10.17
N SER A 14 54.65 -26.38 -11.22
CA SER A 14 53.53 -26.62 -12.16
C SER A 14 52.34 -27.30 -11.47
N LEU A 15 52.57 -28.23 -10.56
CA LEU A 15 51.50 -28.91 -9.81
C LEU A 15 50.81 -27.96 -8.84
N VAL A 16 51.51 -27.03 -8.22
CA VAL A 16 50.94 -26.03 -7.31
C VAL A 16 50.04 -25.02 -8.06
N ILE A 17 50.35 -24.70 -9.31
CA ILE A 17 49.58 -23.80 -10.14
C ILE A 17 48.26 -24.47 -10.59
N PHE A 18 48.22 -25.77 -10.78
CA PHE A 18 47.00 -26.51 -11.09
C PHE A 18 46.04 -26.70 -9.90
N PHE A 19 46.48 -26.51 -8.67
CA PHE A 19 45.69 -26.57 -7.46
C PHE A 19 45.16 -25.20 -7.00
N GLN A 20 45.25 -24.17 -7.79
CA GLN A 20 44.38 -23.01 -7.58
C GLN A 20 42.97 -23.45 -7.93
N ASN A 21 42.32 -24.16 -6.99
CA ASN A 21 40.90 -24.29 -6.97
C ASN A 21 40.32 -22.85 -7.04
N THR A 22 39.91 -22.44 -8.22
CA THR A 22 38.98 -21.34 -8.33
C THR A 22 37.76 -21.78 -7.51
N PHE A 23 37.68 -21.33 -6.27
CA PHE A 23 36.42 -21.33 -5.54
C PHE A 23 35.51 -20.44 -6.36
N SER A 24 34.91 -21.02 -7.41
CA SER A 24 33.74 -20.42 -8.03
C SER A 24 32.69 -20.41 -6.95
N SER A 25 32.47 -19.27 -6.34
CA SER A 25 31.37 -19.08 -5.39
C SER A 25 30.10 -19.52 -6.11
N GLU A 26 29.45 -20.53 -5.58
CA GLU A 26 28.21 -21.05 -6.15
C GLU A 26 27.18 -19.93 -6.28
N LYS A 27 26.72 -19.67 -7.50
CA LYS A 27 25.77 -18.60 -7.76
C LYS A 27 24.41 -18.91 -7.18
N ILE A 28 23.87 -18.01 -6.43
CA ILE A 28 22.50 -18.05 -5.90
C ILE A 28 21.57 -17.53 -6.99
N LYS A 29 20.93 -18.47 -7.70
CA LYS A 29 20.00 -18.15 -8.79
C LYS A 29 18.61 -17.86 -8.24
N ILE A 30 18.05 -16.72 -8.61
CA ILE A 30 16.69 -16.29 -8.26
C ILE A 30 15.91 -16.07 -9.55
N GLY A 31 14.74 -16.70 -9.67
CA GLY A 31 13.84 -16.46 -10.79
C GLY A 31 13.16 -15.09 -10.66
N LEU A 32 12.84 -14.47 -11.80
CA LEU A 32 12.05 -13.25 -11.86
C LEU A 32 10.94 -13.41 -12.89
N LEU A 33 9.71 -13.56 -12.39
CA LEU A 33 8.50 -13.71 -13.20
C LEU A 33 7.80 -12.36 -13.39
N VAL A 34 7.92 -11.79 -14.59
CA VAL A 34 7.33 -10.48 -14.94
C VAL A 34 6.76 -10.50 -16.35
N PRO A 35 5.81 -9.63 -16.68
CA PRO A 35 5.32 -9.49 -18.06
C PRO A 35 6.36 -8.74 -18.91
N ILE A 36 7.21 -9.46 -19.62
CA ILE A 36 8.24 -8.88 -20.48
C ILE A 36 7.62 -8.42 -21.82
N THR A 37 6.61 -9.15 -22.27
CA THR A 37 5.86 -8.83 -23.50
C THR A 37 4.38 -8.62 -23.23
N GLY A 38 3.65 -8.00 -24.19
CA GLY A 38 2.21 -7.72 -24.10
C GLY A 38 1.88 -6.39 -23.46
N GLN A 39 0.62 -6.24 -23.06
CA GLN A 39 0.03 -4.98 -22.58
C GLN A 39 0.77 -4.36 -21.36
N HIS A 40 1.37 -5.19 -20.52
CA HIS A 40 2.04 -4.77 -19.28
C HIS A 40 3.56 -4.83 -19.36
N SER A 41 4.12 -4.82 -20.59
CA SER A 41 5.57 -4.95 -20.80
C SER A 41 6.38 -3.80 -20.19
N GLU A 42 5.87 -2.58 -20.19
CA GLU A 42 6.52 -1.44 -19.53
C GLU A 42 6.70 -1.66 -18.03
N LEU A 43 5.67 -2.18 -17.37
CA LEU A 43 5.74 -2.53 -15.94
C LEU A 43 6.78 -3.63 -15.70
N GLY A 44 6.78 -4.69 -16.52
CA GLY A 44 7.73 -5.78 -16.41
C GLY A 44 9.18 -5.31 -16.60
N ASN A 45 9.44 -4.48 -17.59
CA ASN A 45 10.76 -3.90 -17.83
C ASN A 45 11.20 -2.96 -16.69
N SER A 46 10.27 -2.19 -16.12
CA SER A 46 10.54 -1.34 -14.97
C SER A 46 10.96 -2.16 -13.74
N ILE A 47 10.27 -3.28 -13.49
CA ILE A 47 10.61 -4.20 -12.40
C ILE A 47 11.99 -4.83 -12.63
N ILE A 48 12.32 -5.28 -13.85
CA ILE A 48 13.64 -5.81 -14.19
C ILE A 48 14.74 -4.79 -13.87
N LYS A 49 14.55 -3.53 -14.28
CA LYS A 49 15.49 -2.45 -13.96
C LYS A 49 15.65 -2.25 -12.45
N SER A 50 14.54 -2.22 -11.71
CA SER A 50 14.54 -2.06 -10.26
C SER A 50 15.28 -3.21 -9.54
N VAL A 51 15.04 -4.45 -9.98
CA VAL A 51 15.73 -5.62 -9.42
C VAL A 51 17.23 -5.58 -9.72
N ARG A 52 17.64 -5.19 -10.93
CA ARG A 52 19.06 -5.00 -11.28
C ARG A 52 19.73 -3.93 -10.41
N LEU A 53 19.07 -2.80 -10.21
CA LEU A 53 19.57 -1.76 -9.31
C LEU A 53 19.72 -2.25 -7.86
N ALA A 54 18.75 -3.02 -7.38
CA ALA A 54 18.82 -3.61 -6.04
C ALA A 54 19.99 -4.59 -5.89
N ILE A 55 20.22 -5.46 -6.87
CA ILE A 55 21.36 -6.40 -6.88
C ILE A 55 22.69 -5.63 -6.91
N ASN A 56 22.82 -4.63 -7.79
CA ASN A 56 24.02 -3.80 -7.84
C ASN A 56 24.30 -3.10 -6.49
N LYS A 57 23.23 -2.69 -5.77
CA LYS A 57 23.40 -2.07 -4.45
C LYS A 57 23.78 -3.07 -3.35
N ILE A 58 23.42 -4.34 -3.49
CA ILE A 58 23.84 -5.41 -2.57
C ILE A 58 25.34 -5.67 -2.70
N ASP A 59 25.90 -5.44 -3.89
CA ASP A 59 27.33 -5.60 -4.20
C ASP A 59 27.85 -7.01 -3.86
N ASP A 60 27.06 -8.02 -4.24
CA ASP A 60 27.39 -9.43 -4.04
C ASP A 60 27.21 -10.21 -5.36
N ASP A 61 28.32 -10.52 -6.00
CA ASP A 61 28.40 -11.20 -7.30
C ASP A 61 27.82 -12.63 -7.31
N ARG A 62 27.48 -13.16 -6.15
CA ARG A 62 26.85 -14.49 -6.06
C ARG A 62 25.41 -14.49 -6.54
N PHE A 63 24.70 -13.36 -6.49
CA PHE A 63 23.33 -13.29 -6.94
C PHE A 63 23.20 -13.22 -8.47
N GLU A 64 22.40 -14.11 -9.02
CA GLU A 64 22.06 -14.14 -10.43
C GLU A 64 20.53 -14.12 -10.59
N ILE A 65 20.00 -13.12 -11.30
CA ILE A 65 18.57 -13.00 -11.58
C ILE A 65 18.26 -13.54 -12.96
N ILE A 66 17.31 -14.46 -13.03
CA ILE A 66 16.88 -15.10 -14.28
C ILE A 66 15.45 -14.65 -14.61
N PRO A 67 15.28 -13.62 -15.48
CA PRO A 67 13.98 -13.13 -15.87
C PRO A 67 13.27 -14.11 -16.83
N LYS A 68 11.97 -14.30 -16.62
CA LYS A 68 11.07 -15.09 -17.46
C LYS A 68 9.76 -14.34 -17.71
N ASP A 69 9.26 -14.46 -18.92
CA ASP A 69 8.06 -13.76 -19.37
C ASP A 69 6.79 -14.49 -18.94
N THR A 70 5.95 -13.81 -18.17
CA THR A 70 4.63 -14.31 -17.78
C THR A 70 3.54 -13.96 -18.78
N LYS A 71 3.75 -12.98 -19.65
CA LYS A 71 2.73 -12.38 -20.53
C LYS A 71 1.44 -11.98 -19.78
N SER A 72 1.53 -11.74 -18.46
CA SER A 72 0.39 -11.54 -17.56
C SER A 72 -0.64 -12.68 -17.58
N ASN A 73 -0.21 -13.90 -17.89
CA ASN A 73 -1.07 -15.06 -18.13
C ASN A 73 -0.67 -16.23 -17.21
N PRO A 74 -1.64 -16.92 -16.55
CA PRO A 74 -1.34 -18.00 -15.61
C PRO A 74 -0.66 -19.21 -16.24
N ILE A 75 -1.00 -19.58 -17.49
CA ILE A 75 -0.39 -20.72 -18.18
C ILE A 75 1.07 -20.42 -18.52
N ASN A 76 1.37 -19.21 -19.01
CA ASN A 76 2.74 -18.80 -19.29
C ASN A 76 3.55 -18.68 -18.00
N SER A 77 2.95 -18.19 -16.91
CA SER A 77 3.59 -18.15 -15.59
C SER A 77 4.00 -19.53 -15.11
N LEU A 78 3.09 -20.50 -15.20
CA LEU A 78 3.40 -21.90 -14.84
C LEU A 78 4.51 -22.48 -15.72
N ARG A 79 4.44 -22.30 -17.04
CA ARG A 79 5.46 -22.80 -17.97
C ARG A 79 6.84 -22.22 -17.63
N SER A 80 6.92 -20.90 -17.51
CA SER A 80 8.15 -20.21 -17.14
C SER A 80 8.68 -20.65 -15.76
N SER A 81 7.78 -20.96 -14.82
CA SER A 81 8.15 -21.49 -13.51
C SER A 81 8.73 -22.90 -13.60
N LYS A 82 8.16 -23.78 -14.46
CA LYS A 82 8.70 -25.12 -14.70
C LYS A 82 10.10 -25.05 -15.30
N GLU A 83 10.34 -24.15 -16.25
CA GLU A 83 11.68 -23.91 -16.81
C GLU A 83 12.70 -23.44 -15.74
N LEU A 84 12.29 -22.61 -14.80
CA LEU A 84 13.11 -22.20 -13.66
C LEU A 84 13.38 -23.37 -12.70
N TYR A 85 12.36 -24.18 -12.45
CA TYR A 85 12.47 -25.36 -11.59
C TYR A 85 13.49 -26.37 -12.11
N GLU A 86 13.47 -26.64 -13.43
CA GLU A 86 14.43 -27.52 -14.12
C GLU A 86 15.88 -27.01 -14.03
N GLN A 87 16.06 -25.70 -13.92
CA GLN A 87 17.37 -25.06 -13.67
C GLN A 87 17.80 -25.08 -12.20
N GLY A 88 17.07 -25.77 -11.33
CA GLY A 88 17.36 -25.87 -9.91
C GLY A 88 16.89 -24.66 -9.07
N ILE A 89 16.16 -23.70 -9.67
CA ILE A 89 15.73 -22.50 -8.98
C ILE A 89 14.48 -22.81 -8.14
N ARG A 90 14.50 -22.38 -6.88
CA ARG A 90 13.40 -22.64 -5.92
C ARG A 90 12.79 -21.35 -5.34
N ILE A 91 13.47 -20.22 -5.48
CA ILE A 91 13.01 -18.91 -5.04
C ILE A 91 12.76 -18.02 -6.26
N VAL A 92 11.58 -17.45 -6.34
CA VAL A 92 11.14 -16.65 -7.48
C VAL A 92 10.51 -15.35 -7.00
N ILE A 93 10.95 -14.23 -7.52
CA ILE A 93 10.32 -12.93 -7.38
C ILE A 93 9.25 -12.80 -8.47
N GLY A 94 8.04 -12.45 -8.07
CA GLY A 94 6.89 -12.45 -8.98
C GLY A 94 6.00 -13.70 -8.77
N PRO A 95 4.97 -13.85 -9.60
CA PRO A 95 4.52 -12.92 -10.64
C PRO A 95 3.90 -11.64 -10.06
N VAL A 96 3.58 -10.69 -10.96
CA VAL A 96 3.04 -9.38 -10.58
C VAL A 96 1.56 -9.47 -10.25
N PHE A 97 0.78 -10.12 -11.09
CA PHE A 97 -0.67 -10.16 -10.99
C PHE A 97 -1.16 -11.44 -10.30
N ILE A 98 -2.24 -11.31 -9.51
CA ILE A 98 -2.83 -12.44 -8.78
C ILE A 98 -3.25 -13.57 -9.74
N GLU A 99 -3.86 -13.25 -10.89
CA GLU A 99 -4.28 -14.24 -11.88
C GLU A 99 -3.10 -15.08 -12.38
N SER A 100 -1.92 -14.50 -12.47
CA SER A 100 -0.70 -15.18 -12.88
C SER A 100 -0.19 -16.20 -11.85
N THR A 101 -0.75 -16.21 -10.63
CA THR A 101 -0.38 -17.18 -9.57
C THR A 101 -1.21 -18.46 -9.58
N LYS A 102 -2.30 -18.51 -10.36
CA LYS A 102 -3.40 -19.49 -10.26
C LYS A 102 -2.97 -20.96 -10.24
N TYR A 103 -1.92 -21.33 -10.95
CA TYR A 103 -1.48 -22.73 -11.09
C TYR A 103 -0.11 -23.00 -10.46
N LEU A 104 0.44 -22.07 -9.68
CA LEU A 104 1.78 -22.20 -9.11
C LEU A 104 1.87 -23.20 -7.96
N ASP A 105 0.73 -23.64 -7.42
CA ASP A 105 0.63 -24.73 -6.44
C ASP A 105 1.02 -26.12 -7.01
N GLU A 106 1.11 -26.28 -8.32
CA GLU A 106 1.72 -27.45 -8.95
C GLU A 106 3.20 -27.60 -8.57
N LEU A 107 3.90 -26.50 -8.25
CA LEU A 107 5.32 -26.46 -7.93
C LEU A 107 5.54 -26.23 -6.42
N LYS A 108 5.15 -27.22 -5.61
CA LYS A 108 5.12 -27.12 -4.14
C LYS A 108 6.47 -26.78 -3.50
N ASP A 109 7.57 -27.21 -4.13
CA ASP A 109 8.93 -26.97 -3.65
C ASP A 109 9.52 -25.63 -4.08
N MET A 110 8.73 -24.80 -4.78
CA MET A 110 9.10 -23.42 -5.09
C MET A 110 8.39 -22.44 -4.18
N THR A 111 9.08 -21.37 -3.83
CA THR A 111 8.51 -20.23 -3.13
C THR A 111 8.44 -19.02 -4.07
N PHE A 112 7.26 -18.46 -4.22
CA PHE A 112 7.01 -17.29 -5.05
C PHE A 112 6.76 -16.06 -4.19
N ILE A 113 7.61 -15.05 -4.31
CA ILE A 113 7.45 -13.74 -3.67
C ILE A 113 6.72 -12.84 -4.67
N SER A 114 5.40 -12.98 -4.73
CA SER A 114 4.58 -12.26 -5.69
C SER A 114 4.46 -10.78 -5.36
N LEU A 115 4.54 -9.93 -6.37
CA LEU A 115 4.39 -8.49 -6.24
C LEU A 115 2.91 -8.05 -6.19
N THR A 116 1.97 -9.01 -6.20
CA THR A 116 0.54 -8.71 -6.07
C THR A 116 0.22 -8.03 -4.74
N ASN A 117 -0.73 -7.11 -4.78
CA ASN A 117 -1.30 -6.49 -3.60
C ASN A 117 -2.45 -7.32 -2.97
N LYS A 118 -2.82 -8.45 -3.57
CA LYS A 118 -3.87 -9.35 -3.08
C LYS A 118 -3.32 -10.34 -2.06
N ILE A 119 -4.00 -10.49 -0.94
CA ILE A 119 -3.60 -11.40 0.15
C ILE A 119 -4.45 -12.68 0.21
N PHE A 120 -5.52 -12.73 -0.58
CA PHE A 120 -6.46 -13.86 -0.64
C PHE A 120 -6.50 -14.45 -2.06
N GLY A 121 -6.98 -15.68 -2.17
CA GLY A 121 -7.17 -16.36 -3.46
C GLY A 121 -5.88 -16.75 -4.17
N LYS A 122 -4.77 -16.90 -3.43
CA LYS A 122 -3.47 -17.30 -3.94
C LYS A 122 -3.05 -18.67 -3.41
N PRO A 123 -2.21 -19.42 -4.12
CA PRO A 123 -1.61 -20.66 -3.64
C PRO A 123 -0.80 -20.49 -2.34
N SER A 124 -0.65 -21.57 -1.57
CA SER A 124 0.04 -21.55 -0.27
C SER A 124 1.54 -21.25 -0.37
N ASN A 125 2.16 -21.66 -1.47
CA ASN A 125 3.57 -21.39 -1.79
C ASN A 125 3.83 -20.01 -2.39
N VAL A 126 2.79 -19.14 -2.47
CA VAL A 126 2.89 -17.76 -2.93
C VAL A 126 2.78 -16.81 -1.74
N ILE A 127 3.80 -15.99 -1.53
CA ILE A 127 3.85 -14.92 -0.53
C ILE A 127 3.54 -13.60 -1.23
N SER A 128 2.54 -12.86 -0.76
CA SER A 128 2.24 -11.52 -1.27
C SER A 128 3.17 -10.49 -0.65
N ALA A 129 4.02 -9.88 -1.46
CA ALA A 129 4.98 -8.84 -1.07
C ALA A 129 4.54 -7.42 -1.49
N GLY A 130 3.50 -7.30 -2.30
CA GLY A 130 2.95 -5.99 -2.69
C GLY A 130 2.30 -5.25 -1.51
N VAL A 131 2.25 -3.92 -1.62
CA VAL A 131 1.54 -3.09 -0.65
C VAL A 131 0.05 -3.39 -0.71
N ASN A 132 -0.48 -4.01 0.31
CA ASN A 132 -1.86 -4.48 0.37
C ASN A 132 -2.69 -3.75 1.45
N ALA A 133 -4.02 -3.91 1.41
CA ALA A 133 -4.91 -3.25 2.36
C ALA A 133 -4.59 -3.58 3.82
N LEU A 134 -4.20 -4.82 4.14
CA LEU A 134 -3.86 -5.22 5.50
C LEU A 134 -2.61 -4.50 6.03
N SER A 135 -1.55 -4.41 5.22
CA SER A 135 -0.32 -3.71 5.60
C SER A 135 -0.57 -2.21 5.83
N GLN A 136 -1.41 -1.60 4.99
CA GLN A 136 -1.80 -0.21 5.10
C GLN A 136 -2.64 0.04 6.36
N ILE A 137 -3.67 -0.78 6.62
CA ILE A 137 -4.51 -0.66 7.82
C ILE A 137 -3.69 -0.89 9.09
N ASN A 138 -2.74 -1.83 9.09
CA ASN A 138 -1.83 -2.02 10.23
C ASN A 138 -0.94 -0.79 10.48
N THR A 139 -0.51 -0.10 9.44
CA THR A 139 0.24 1.16 9.56
C THR A 139 -0.64 2.28 10.12
N ILE A 140 -1.88 2.41 9.63
CA ILE A 140 -2.88 3.34 10.16
C ILE A 140 -3.18 3.04 11.63
N LYS A 141 -3.34 1.78 12.00
CA LYS A 141 -3.56 1.35 13.40
C LYS A 141 -2.42 1.80 14.33
N LYS A 142 -1.16 1.66 13.89
CA LYS A 142 0.01 2.15 14.64
C LYS A 142 -0.02 3.67 14.77
N PHE A 143 -0.32 4.39 13.71
CA PHE A 143 -0.44 5.84 13.70
C PHE A 143 -1.57 6.31 14.61
N ALA A 144 -2.74 5.69 14.56
CA ALA A 144 -3.88 5.99 15.41
C ALA A 144 -3.53 5.86 16.91
N LYS A 145 -2.76 4.82 17.27
CA LYS A 145 -2.26 4.65 18.64
C LYS A 145 -1.32 5.80 19.05
N ILE A 146 -0.40 6.21 18.17
CA ILE A 146 0.54 7.31 18.44
C ILE A 146 -0.20 8.64 18.62
N LYS A 147 -1.28 8.87 17.86
CA LYS A 147 -2.09 10.08 17.91
C LYS A 147 -3.24 10.00 18.92
N SER A 148 -3.37 8.92 19.68
CA SER A 148 -4.46 8.69 20.63
C SER A 148 -5.86 8.84 20.01
N LEU A 149 -6.04 8.33 18.79
CA LEU A 149 -7.33 8.32 18.09
C LEU A 149 -8.13 7.11 18.59
N GLU A 150 -9.29 7.37 19.18
CA GLU A 150 -10.09 6.33 19.85
C GLU A 150 -11.43 6.05 19.17
N ARG A 151 -12.00 7.07 18.52
CA ARG A 151 -13.33 7.00 17.91
C ARG A 151 -13.24 7.06 16.39
N ILE A 152 -12.60 6.03 15.83
CA ILE A 152 -12.31 5.93 14.40
C ILE A 152 -13.53 5.39 13.65
N ILE A 153 -13.99 6.09 12.63
CA ILE A 153 -14.95 5.54 11.65
C ILE A 153 -14.22 5.15 10.36
N PHE A 154 -14.75 4.16 9.66
CA PHE A 154 -14.21 3.71 8.38
C PHE A 154 -15.25 3.89 7.28
N LEU A 155 -14.92 4.67 6.25
CA LEU A 155 -15.74 4.89 5.06
C LEU A 155 -15.24 3.98 3.93
N ILE A 156 -16.10 3.09 3.46
CA ILE A 156 -15.78 2.05 2.47
C ILE A 156 -16.70 2.23 1.26
N PRO A 157 -16.16 2.48 0.06
CA PRO A 157 -16.97 2.57 -1.14
C PRO A 157 -17.56 1.21 -1.52
N LYS A 158 -18.72 1.21 -2.13
CA LYS A 158 -19.40 0.01 -2.65
C LYS A 158 -18.81 -0.40 -4.01
N THR A 159 -17.54 -0.74 -4.02
CA THR A 159 -16.78 -1.18 -5.20
C THR A 159 -16.32 -2.63 -5.07
N ASP A 160 -15.71 -3.19 -6.09
CA ASP A 160 -15.26 -4.58 -6.12
C ASP A 160 -14.23 -4.90 -5.03
N TYR A 161 -13.39 -3.94 -4.63
CA TYR A 161 -12.41 -4.17 -3.57
C TYR A 161 -12.96 -4.06 -2.14
N LYS A 162 -14.26 -3.76 -1.96
CA LYS A 162 -14.92 -3.75 -0.65
C LYS A 162 -14.67 -5.02 0.18
N LYS A 163 -14.70 -6.20 -0.48
CA LYS A 163 -14.45 -7.48 0.20
C LYS A 163 -13.04 -7.53 0.78
N GLU A 164 -12.04 -7.10 0.01
CA GLU A 164 -10.64 -7.09 0.44
C GLU A 164 -10.41 -6.13 1.62
N ILE A 165 -11.03 -4.94 1.57
CA ILE A 165 -10.95 -3.98 2.67
C ILE A 165 -11.55 -4.57 3.95
N ASN A 166 -12.75 -5.18 3.90
CA ASN A 166 -13.36 -5.79 5.07
C ASN A 166 -12.49 -6.91 5.66
N LEU A 167 -11.96 -7.80 4.82
CA LEU A 167 -11.05 -8.86 5.28
C LEU A 167 -9.76 -8.29 5.90
N ALA A 168 -9.25 -7.19 5.37
CA ALA A 168 -8.07 -6.52 5.92
C ALA A 168 -8.39 -5.85 7.26
N ILE A 169 -9.55 -5.21 7.42
CA ILE A 169 -10.03 -4.66 8.70
C ILE A 169 -10.10 -5.77 9.74
N ASP A 170 -10.77 -6.88 9.43
CA ASP A 170 -10.98 -7.98 10.36
C ASP A 170 -9.64 -8.62 10.77
N LYS A 171 -8.72 -8.86 9.83
CA LYS A 171 -7.39 -9.40 10.13
C LYS A 171 -6.47 -8.44 10.89
N SER A 172 -6.62 -7.14 10.69
CA SER A 172 -5.79 -6.14 11.39
C SER A 172 -6.17 -5.99 12.86
N ASN A 173 -7.38 -6.40 13.25
CA ASN A 173 -7.96 -6.12 14.57
C ASN A 173 -7.88 -4.62 14.94
N ILE A 174 -8.09 -3.72 13.98
CA ILE A 174 -8.18 -2.29 14.26
C ILE A 174 -9.51 -2.02 14.99
N LYS A 175 -9.43 -1.29 16.10
CA LYS A 175 -10.63 -0.89 16.83
C LYS A 175 -11.30 0.25 16.09
N LEU A 176 -12.50 -0.01 15.56
CA LEU A 176 -13.33 0.98 14.92
C LEU A 176 -14.53 1.27 15.78
N LYS A 177 -14.96 2.54 15.79
CA LYS A 177 -16.24 2.93 16.34
C LYS A 177 -17.38 2.43 15.45
N ASP A 178 -17.22 2.60 14.13
CA ASP A 178 -18.23 2.19 13.15
C ASP A 178 -17.61 2.00 11.75
N LYS A 179 -18.32 1.25 10.89
CA LYS A 179 -18.01 1.07 9.48
C LYS A 179 -19.23 1.52 8.65
N PHE A 180 -19.01 2.42 7.71
CA PHE A 180 -20.04 2.90 6.81
C PHE A 180 -19.70 2.58 5.36
N TYR A 181 -20.69 2.10 4.63
CA TYR A 181 -20.57 1.85 3.20
C TYR A 181 -21.30 2.95 2.44
N TYR A 182 -20.63 3.54 1.47
CA TYR A 182 -21.22 4.60 0.68
C TYR A 182 -21.17 4.28 -0.81
N ASP A 183 -22.08 4.91 -1.53
CA ASP A 183 -22.14 4.87 -2.98
C ASP A 183 -21.20 5.92 -3.56
N THR A 184 -20.45 5.58 -4.59
CA THR A 184 -19.50 6.50 -5.23
C THR A 184 -20.18 7.50 -6.17
N ASP A 185 -21.48 7.34 -6.44
CA ASP A 185 -22.26 8.33 -7.18
C ASP A 185 -22.33 9.64 -6.37
N PRO A 186 -21.81 10.76 -6.90
CA PRO A 186 -21.79 12.04 -6.20
C PRO A 186 -23.19 12.54 -5.78
N THR A 187 -24.24 12.16 -6.51
CA THR A 187 -25.62 12.55 -6.19
C THR A 187 -26.12 11.90 -4.91
N LEU A 188 -25.66 10.69 -4.60
CA LEU A 188 -26.01 9.92 -3.41
C LEU A 188 -25.05 10.16 -2.24
N LEU A 189 -23.80 10.42 -2.56
CA LEU A 189 -22.70 10.50 -1.60
C LEU A 189 -22.95 11.55 -0.51
N THR A 190 -23.29 12.78 -0.90
CA THR A 190 -23.49 13.88 0.05
C THR A 190 -24.59 13.57 1.05
N ALA A 191 -25.72 13.03 0.61
CA ALA A 191 -26.81 12.63 1.51
C ALA A 191 -26.42 11.52 2.48
N GLN A 192 -25.55 10.58 2.06
CA GLN A 192 -25.02 9.53 2.92
C GLN A 192 -24.05 10.10 3.96
N ILE A 193 -23.19 11.03 3.58
CA ILE A 193 -22.26 11.72 4.51
C ILE A 193 -23.04 12.59 5.50
N GLU A 194 -24.10 13.28 5.10
CA GLU A 194 -24.98 14.01 6.01
C GLU A 194 -25.54 13.12 7.13
N LYS A 195 -26.00 11.90 6.80
CA LYS A 195 -26.48 10.92 7.79
C LYS A 195 -25.37 10.50 8.74
N ILE A 196 -24.18 10.15 8.22
CA ILE A 196 -23.03 9.69 9.02
C ILE A 196 -22.59 10.80 9.98
N THR A 197 -22.56 12.04 9.54
CA THR A 197 -22.13 13.20 10.32
C THR A 197 -23.23 13.81 11.18
N ARG A 198 -24.48 13.31 11.07
CA ARG A 198 -25.67 13.88 11.71
C ARG A 198 -25.85 15.37 11.41
N TYR A 199 -25.57 15.76 10.17
CA TYR A 199 -25.53 17.17 9.77
C TYR A 199 -26.86 17.89 10.04
N SER A 200 -27.98 17.33 9.60
CA SER A 200 -29.33 17.91 9.79
C SER A 200 -29.62 18.14 11.29
N GLN A 201 -29.32 17.18 12.16
CA GLN A 201 -29.49 17.33 13.60
C GLN A 201 -28.63 18.46 14.18
N ARG A 202 -27.35 18.51 13.78
CA ARG A 202 -26.43 19.56 14.24
C ARG A 202 -26.83 20.94 13.73
N LYS A 203 -27.39 21.01 12.55
CA LYS A 203 -27.97 22.26 11.99
C LYS A 203 -29.21 22.70 12.77
N GLN A 204 -30.11 21.75 13.08
CA GLN A 204 -31.27 22.01 13.92
C GLN A 204 -30.84 22.50 15.32
N ASN A 205 -29.89 21.85 15.97
CA ASN A 205 -29.36 22.27 17.28
C ASN A 205 -28.85 23.71 17.27
N LEU A 206 -28.25 24.16 16.15
CA LEU A 206 -27.82 25.55 16.00
C LEU A 206 -29.01 26.52 15.98
N GLN A 207 -30.06 26.19 15.23
CA GLN A 207 -31.25 26.99 15.15
C GLN A 207 -31.98 27.07 16.50
N ASP A 208 -32.14 25.91 17.15
CA ASP A 208 -32.80 25.82 18.46
C ASP A 208 -32.05 26.65 19.52
N GLU A 209 -30.72 26.64 19.51
CA GLU A 209 -29.90 27.42 20.44
C GLU A 209 -30.00 28.93 20.17
N ILE A 210 -30.09 29.34 18.91
CA ILE A 210 -30.30 30.75 18.56
C ILE A 210 -31.69 31.19 19.07
N ILE A 211 -32.74 30.43 18.81
CA ILE A 211 -34.10 30.72 19.29
C ILE A 211 -34.14 30.77 20.82
N ARG A 212 -33.48 29.83 21.49
CA ARG A 212 -33.37 29.80 22.96
C ARG A 212 -32.75 31.07 23.52
N LEU A 213 -31.66 31.56 22.87
CA LEU A 213 -31.00 32.78 23.28
C LEU A 213 -31.83 34.04 22.99
N GLU A 214 -32.53 34.09 21.87
CA GLU A 214 -33.42 35.21 21.53
C GLU A 214 -34.50 35.41 22.61
N ASN A 215 -35.03 34.30 23.15
CA ASN A 215 -36.05 34.30 24.20
C ASN A 215 -35.48 34.41 25.63
N SER A 216 -34.17 34.43 25.79
CA SER A 216 -33.51 34.52 27.11
C SER A 216 -33.41 35.93 27.62
N LEU A 217 -33.28 36.06 28.93
CA LEU A 217 -32.99 37.34 29.61
C LEU A 217 -31.47 37.67 29.70
N ASP A 218 -30.64 36.90 29.00
CA ASP A 218 -29.18 37.06 29.02
C ASP A 218 -28.75 38.42 28.42
N GLN A 219 -28.09 39.25 29.20
CA GLN A 219 -27.63 40.56 28.76
C GLN A 219 -26.63 40.52 27.60
N ASN A 220 -25.90 39.39 27.45
CA ASN A 220 -24.92 39.17 26.39
C ASN A 220 -25.48 38.40 25.19
N LYS A 221 -26.80 38.21 25.11
CA LYS A 221 -27.43 37.38 24.07
C LYS A 221 -27.06 37.80 22.65
N LYS A 222 -27.02 39.09 22.35
CA LYS A 222 -26.67 39.63 21.03
C LYS A 222 -25.30 39.12 20.56
N ASN A 223 -24.28 39.25 21.39
CA ASN A 223 -22.94 38.79 21.05
C ASN A 223 -22.85 37.26 20.91
N LYS A 224 -23.62 36.52 21.72
CA LYS A 224 -23.68 35.03 21.60
C LYS A 224 -24.36 34.60 20.31
N ILE A 225 -25.45 35.24 19.95
CA ILE A 225 -26.18 34.98 18.70
C ILE A 225 -25.31 35.29 17.48
N GLU A 226 -24.59 36.44 17.47
CA GLU A 226 -23.70 36.76 16.38
C GLU A 226 -22.58 35.73 16.19
N LYS A 227 -22.04 35.19 17.30
CA LYS A 227 -21.05 34.13 17.25
C LYS A 227 -21.66 32.81 16.70
N LEU A 228 -22.92 32.49 17.03
CA LEU A 228 -23.61 31.33 16.53
C LEU A 228 -23.94 31.46 15.06
N LYS A 229 -24.40 32.62 14.60
CA LYS A 229 -24.70 32.91 13.18
C LYS A 229 -23.50 32.75 12.25
N LYS A 230 -22.27 32.72 12.77
CA LYS A 230 -21.03 32.44 12.02
C LYS A 230 -20.71 30.96 11.91
N LYS A 231 -21.51 30.08 12.50
CA LYS A 231 -21.32 28.64 12.48
C LYS A 231 -22.31 27.99 11.51
N ASP A 232 -21.92 26.88 10.90
CA ASP A 232 -22.80 26.07 10.06
C ASP A 232 -23.59 25.07 10.88
N THR A 233 -23.04 24.58 11.99
CA THR A 233 -23.66 23.59 12.86
C THR A 233 -23.33 23.83 14.34
N LEU A 234 -24.15 23.27 15.24
CA LEU A 234 -23.90 23.21 16.66
C LEU A 234 -23.93 21.77 17.17
N GLY A 235 -22.97 21.46 18.03
CA GLY A 235 -22.78 20.12 18.57
C GLY A 235 -21.58 19.39 17.96
N GLY A 236 -21.06 18.45 18.72
CA GLY A 236 -19.91 17.64 18.31
C GLY A 236 -20.32 16.48 17.39
N ILE A 237 -19.39 16.09 16.56
CA ILE A 237 -19.40 14.78 15.93
C ILE A 237 -18.92 13.73 16.93
N ASN A 238 -19.43 12.51 16.77
CA ASN A 238 -19.14 11.45 17.73
C ASN A 238 -17.89 10.61 17.39
N PHE A 239 -17.05 11.09 16.47
CA PHE A 239 -15.78 10.47 16.07
C PHE A 239 -14.66 11.54 16.02
N ASP A 240 -13.42 11.11 16.14
CA ASP A 240 -12.21 11.96 16.13
C ASP A 240 -11.36 11.75 14.87
N SER A 241 -11.65 10.71 14.13
CA SER A 241 -10.93 10.38 12.92
C SER A 241 -11.79 9.58 11.94
N VAL A 242 -11.48 9.73 10.66
CA VAL A 242 -12.11 8.99 9.57
C VAL A 242 -11.04 8.35 8.70
N ILE A 243 -11.18 7.04 8.45
CA ILE A 243 -10.41 6.33 7.44
C ILE A 243 -11.26 6.24 6.18
N ILE A 244 -10.74 6.71 5.06
CA ILE A 244 -11.43 6.73 3.76
C ILE A 244 -10.69 5.76 2.83
N ALA A 245 -11.36 4.67 2.42
CA ALA A 245 -10.80 3.67 1.52
C ALA A 245 -11.03 4.04 0.06
N ASP A 246 -10.69 5.25 -0.34
CA ASP A 246 -10.88 5.74 -1.70
C ASP A 246 -9.65 6.49 -2.21
N PHE A 247 -9.65 6.78 -3.51
CA PHE A 247 -8.51 7.32 -4.23
C PHE A 247 -8.95 8.47 -5.14
N ASP A 248 -7.99 9.26 -5.57
CA ASP A 248 -8.13 10.29 -6.60
C ASP A 248 -9.37 11.18 -6.46
N GLU A 249 -10.17 11.33 -7.50
CA GLU A 249 -11.35 12.18 -7.51
C GLU A 249 -12.46 11.69 -6.57
N SER A 250 -12.59 10.36 -6.38
CA SER A 250 -13.55 9.81 -5.41
C SER A 250 -13.20 10.21 -3.98
N LEU A 251 -11.91 10.17 -3.62
CA LEU A 251 -11.44 10.66 -2.32
C LEU A 251 -11.76 12.15 -2.13
N LYS A 252 -11.53 12.98 -3.15
CA LYS A 252 -11.87 14.41 -3.12
C LYS A 252 -13.36 14.60 -2.91
N SER A 253 -14.21 13.85 -3.59
CA SER A 253 -15.68 13.92 -3.45
C SER A 253 -16.12 13.62 -2.03
N VAL A 254 -15.57 12.55 -1.40
CA VAL A 254 -15.87 12.20 -0.01
C VAL A 254 -15.44 13.30 0.95
N THR A 255 -14.22 13.80 0.80
CA THR A 255 -13.67 14.85 1.69
C THR A 255 -14.40 16.18 1.51
N THR A 256 -14.81 16.54 0.30
CA THR A 256 -15.65 17.70 0.02
C THR A 256 -17.02 17.56 0.69
N SER A 257 -17.64 16.39 0.64
CA SER A 257 -18.91 16.12 1.33
C SER A 257 -18.77 16.18 2.85
N LEU A 258 -17.64 15.70 3.41
CA LEU A 258 -17.33 15.87 4.84
C LEU A 258 -17.19 17.34 5.20
N LEU A 259 -16.47 18.12 4.40
CA LEU A 259 -16.29 19.56 4.62
C LEU A 259 -17.64 20.31 4.54
N TYR A 260 -18.46 20.00 3.55
CA TYR A 260 -19.83 20.52 3.42
C TYR A 260 -20.65 20.29 4.68
N THR A 261 -20.48 19.15 5.33
CA THR A 261 -21.19 18.82 6.59
C THR A 261 -20.48 19.36 7.84
N ASP A 262 -19.63 20.37 7.72
CA ASP A 262 -18.86 20.99 8.83
C ASP A 262 -17.99 19.97 9.58
N VAL A 263 -17.40 19.01 8.83
CA VAL A 263 -16.44 18.05 9.33
C VAL A 263 -15.13 18.24 8.57
N SER A 264 -14.24 19.06 9.08
CA SER A 264 -12.99 19.40 8.39
C SER A 264 -11.80 18.61 8.93
N SER A 265 -10.76 18.48 8.11
CA SER A 265 -9.46 17.88 8.48
C SER A 265 -8.73 18.63 9.62
N LYS A 266 -9.12 19.87 9.89
CA LYS A 266 -8.60 20.68 11.02
C LYS A 266 -9.23 20.27 12.36
N ARG A 267 -10.41 19.66 12.33
CA ARG A 267 -11.18 19.27 13.54
C ARG A 267 -11.05 17.78 13.87
N ILE A 268 -10.90 16.95 12.84
CA ILE A 268 -10.70 15.51 12.98
C ILE A 268 -9.56 15.04 12.08
N SER A 269 -8.97 13.90 12.37
CA SER A 269 -7.91 13.35 11.54
C SER A 269 -8.48 12.63 10.31
N TYR A 270 -8.11 13.10 9.12
CA TYR A 270 -8.39 12.39 7.87
C TYR A 270 -7.27 11.40 7.60
N LEU A 271 -7.63 10.14 7.50
CA LEU A 271 -6.73 9.03 7.19
C LEU A 271 -7.20 8.37 5.89
N THR A 272 -6.29 7.98 5.04
CA THR A 272 -6.65 7.26 3.81
C THR A 272 -5.65 6.15 3.53
N LEU A 273 -5.97 5.29 2.57
CA LEU A 273 -5.02 4.33 2.03
C LEU A 273 -3.94 5.07 1.23
N ASN A 274 -2.97 4.35 0.71
CA ASN A 274 -1.82 4.92 0.03
C ASN A 274 -2.20 5.82 -1.17
N GLN A 275 -1.71 7.08 -1.15
CA GLN A 275 -2.00 8.11 -2.15
C GLN A 275 -0.73 8.70 -2.78
N TRP A 276 0.38 8.06 -2.62
CA TRP A 276 1.69 8.68 -2.80
C TRP A 276 2.09 8.99 -4.23
N PHE A 277 1.35 8.85 -5.22
CA PHE A 277 1.68 9.36 -6.54
C PHE A 277 0.68 10.40 -7.05
N ASN A 278 -0.33 10.72 -6.27
CA ASN A 278 -1.31 11.70 -6.70
C ASN A 278 -0.88 13.12 -6.33
N LYS A 279 -0.12 13.76 -7.22
CA LYS A 279 0.32 15.16 -7.04
C LYS A 279 -0.84 16.15 -6.97
N THR A 280 -2.03 15.81 -7.46
CA THR A 280 -3.19 16.71 -7.40
C THR A 280 -3.74 16.81 -6.00
N LEU A 281 -3.72 15.71 -5.22
CA LEU A 281 -4.09 15.73 -3.80
C LEU A 281 -3.17 16.64 -2.97
N LEU A 282 -1.90 16.73 -3.30
CA LEU A 282 -0.96 17.59 -2.61
C LEU A 282 -1.25 19.10 -2.81
N LYS A 283 -1.91 19.44 -3.91
CA LYS A 283 -2.31 20.83 -4.23
C LYS A 283 -3.66 21.20 -3.64
N GLU A 284 -4.45 20.23 -3.20
CA GLU A 284 -5.80 20.42 -2.68
C GLU A 284 -5.75 20.78 -1.19
N THR A 285 -5.59 22.08 -0.92
CA THR A 285 -5.40 22.60 0.46
C THR A 285 -6.60 22.36 1.38
N SER A 286 -7.80 22.17 0.84
CA SER A 286 -9.02 21.89 1.60
C SER A 286 -8.97 20.52 2.30
N LEU A 287 -8.16 19.61 1.82
CA LEU A 287 -8.00 18.27 2.38
C LEU A 287 -6.95 18.20 3.50
N HIS A 288 -6.10 19.22 3.63
CA HIS A 288 -4.98 19.16 4.56
C HIS A 288 -5.35 19.54 5.99
N PRO A 289 -4.78 18.82 6.98
CA PRO A 289 -3.88 17.68 6.85
C PRO A 289 -4.61 16.38 6.52
N ILE A 290 -4.04 15.58 5.61
CA ILE A 290 -4.46 14.22 5.32
C ILE A 290 -3.26 13.28 5.56
N TYR A 291 -3.51 12.11 6.16
CA TYR A 291 -2.48 11.14 6.51
C TYR A 291 -2.69 9.83 5.77
N PHE A 292 -1.64 9.27 5.23
CA PHE A 292 -1.68 7.98 4.53
C PHE A 292 -0.41 7.15 4.76
N PRO A 293 -0.49 5.81 4.70
CA PRO A 293 0.67 4.95 4.76
C PRO A 293 1.58 5.19 3.57
N SER A 294 2.88 5.27 3.82
CA SER A 294 3.88 5.46 2.78
C SER A 294 5.14 4.66 3.11
N ILE A 295 6.07 4.59 2.16
CA ILE A 295 7.43 4.15 2.42
C ILE A 295 8.16 5.19 3.29
N ASN A 296 9.25 4.76 3.91
CA ASN A 296 10.11 5.68 4.64
C ASN A 296 10.62 6.78 3.71
N LYS A 297 10.51 8.06 4.14
CA LYS A 297 10.92 9.21 3.32
C LYS A 297 12.37 9.11 2.85
N LYS A 298 13.29 8.69 3.74
CA LYS A 298 14.69 8.51 3.38
C LYS A 298 14.88 7.49 2.25
N ASN A 299 14.15 6.37 2.29
CA ASN A 299 14.21 5.37 1.23
C ASN A 299 13.61 5.88 -0.08
N TYR A 300 12.56 6.70 0.01
CA TYR A 300 11.95 7.33 -1.16
C TYR A 300 12.91 8.36 -1.81
N ASP A 301 13.53 9.21 -1.00
CA ASP A 301 14.50 10.21 -1.49
C ASP A 301 15.69 9.51 -2.17
N LEU A 302 16.26 8.46 -1.54
CA LEU A 302 17.33 7.65 -2.14
C LEU A 302 16.93 6.97 -3.45
N PHE A 303 15.66 6.64 -3.63
CA PHE A 303 15.15 6.05 -4.87
C PHE A 303 15.02 7.08 -6.01
N ILE A 304 14.73 8.34 -5.68
CA ILE A 304 14.57 9.40 -6.69
C ILE A 304 15.93 10.01 -7.08
N GLU A 305 16.89 10.06 -6.15
CA GLU A 305 18.22 10.64 -6.35
C GLU A 305 19.18 9.68 -7.09
N GLY A 306 18.90 8.39 -7.14
CA GLY A 306 19.70 7.35 -7.84
C GLY A 306 19.18 7.03 -9.21
#